data_ebe30fd6904cc25f0628f5c30d17d887
#
_entry.id   ebe30fd6904cc25f0628f5c30d17d887
#
_cell.length_a   1.000
_cell.length_b   1.000
_cell.length_c   1.000
_cell.angle_alpha   90.00
_cell.angle_beta   90.00
_cell.angle_gamma   90.00
#
_symmetry.space_group_name_H-M   'P 1'
#
loop_
_entity.id
_entity.type
_entity.pdbx_description
1 polymer ?
#
loop_
_entity_poly.entity_id
_entity_poly.type
_entity_poly.pdbx_seq_one_letter_code
_entity_poly.pdbx_strand_id
1 'polypeptide(L)'
;MASFLTELGVHSVSAAGPTPCPVKLTRLEGLDISARYHSDRSGGDFFDGLTTGSRLVFLLTDIAGPRAEAHAIASEAQVAFRHSALELFGPAEANESESIAALAHEVNRSLMEAARGVRFAPTFLGCFNTTLGILTYCNAGRVVAVFRDARSACVLERGGVPLGLFTHVTYEPTVLAFEPQDKLLLVTKGVIESRRGGSEFGAKRIERLLEQCNAETAAQICDKVLRQAFDFGNHPWSRIQDFLSSGKPRRREDLTAVALVRR
;
A
#
# COMPACT_ATOMS: atom_id res chain seq x y z
N MET A 1 9.12 -1.12 26.62
CA MET A 1 7.99 -0.98 25.68
C MET A 1 8.59 -0.78 24.28
N ALA A 2 8.57 -1.81 23.43
CA ALA A 2 9.09 -1.72 22.08
C ALA A 2 8.17 -0.82 21.25
N SER A 3 8.76 0.05 20.43
CA SER A 3 8.04 0.93 19.52
C SER A 3 7.15 0.12 18.60
N PHE A 4 5.84 0.33 18.67
CA PHE A 4 4.83 -0.46 17.93
C PHE A 4 4.73 -0.13 16.45
N LEU A 5 5.36 0.93 15.97
CA LEU A 5 5.23 1.41 14.60
C LEU A 5 6.61 1.74 14.04
N THR A 6 6.94 1.13 12.93
CA THR A 6 8.19 1.39 12.22
C THR A 6 7.91 2.18 10.95
N GLU A 7 8.60 3.28 10.76
CA GLU A 7 8.57 4.05 9.52
C GLU A 7 9.26 3.25 8.41
N LEU A 8 8.59 3.08 7.27
CA LEU A 8 9.20 2.44 6.10
C LEU A 8 10.25 3.39 5.52
N GLY A 9 11.40 3.44 6.14
CA GLY A 9 12.40 4.40 5.70
C GLY A 9 13.76 4.33 6.35
N VAL A 10 14.01 3.58 7.41
CA VAL A 10 15.37 3.37 7.91
C VAL A 10 15.44 2.13 8.77
N HIS A 11 15.95 1.01 8.29
CA HIS A 11 16.58 0.01 9.17
C HIS A 11 17.76 -0.68 8.52
N SER A 12 18.81 -0.82 9.32
CA SER A 12 20.07 -1.48 9.06
C SER A 12 19.90 -2.91 8.57
N VAL A 13 20.64 -3.22 7.53
CA VAL A 13 20.73 -4.52 6.87
C VAL A 13 21.32 -5.55 7.84
N SER A 14 20.54 -6.58 8.16
CA SER A 14 21.06 -7.86 8.66
C SER A 14 21.05 -8.86 7.51
N ALA A 15 22.15 -9.53 7.31
CA ALA A 15 22.43 -10.41 6.18
C ALA A 15 21.53 -11.66 6.18
N ALA A 16 20.42 -11.62 5.42
CA ALA A 16 19.64 -12.81 5.09
C ALA A 16 18.84 -12.59 3.80
N GLY A 17 19.47 -12.79 2.64
CA GLY A 17 18.84 -12.75 1.34
C GLY A 17 18.55 -11.33 0.78
N PRO A 18 18.18 -11.21 -0.51
CA PRO A 18 17.84 -9.93 -1.10
C PRO A 18 16.56 -9.40 -0.44
N THR A 19 16.67 -8.23 0.18
CA THR A 19 15.54 -7.49 0.75
C THR A 19 15.35 -6.20 -0.03
N PRO A 20 14.10 -5.71 -0.16
CA PRO A 20 13.86 -4.41 -0.79
C PRO A 20 14.68 -3.30 -0.15
N CYS A 21 15.21 -2.40 -0.99
CA CYS A 21 15.93 -1.23 -0.49
C CYS A 21 15.01 -0.29 0.28
N PRO A 22 15.50 0.39 1.32
CA PRO A 22 14.72 1.42 2.02
C PRO A 22 14.23 2.51 1.07
N VAL A 23 12.98 2.94 1.27
CA VAL A 23 12.37 4.00 0.49
C VAL A 23 12.84 5.36 1.01
N LYS A 24 13.39 6.18 0.12
CA LYS A 24 13.73 7.58 0.41
C LYS A 24 12.91 8.45 -0.52
N LEU A 25 11.83 9.02 -0.02
CA LEU A 25 11.02 9.98 -0.77
C LEU A 25 11.64 11.38 -0.64
N THR A 26 11.88 12.02 -1.77
CA THR A 26 12.19 13.44 -1.79
C THR A 26 10.92 14.20 -1.41
N ARG A 27 11.06 15.20 -0.55
CA ARG A 27 9.93 16.02 -0.12
C ARG A 27 9.38 16.78 -1.33
N LEU A 28 8.09 16.60 -1.61
CA LEU A 28 7.36 17.38 -2.59
C LEU A 28 6.58 18.48 -1.88
N GLU A 29 6.69 19.70 -2.40
CA GLU A 29 5.90 20.81 -1.90
C GLU A 29 4.40 20.56 -2.11
N GLY A 30 3.59 20.89 -1.13
CA GLY A 30 2.14 20.68 -1.17
C GLY A 30 1.68 19.22 -0.94
N LEU A 31 2.59 18.28 -0.65
CA LEU A 31 2.24 16.90 -0.36
C LEU A 31 2.89 16.38 0.92
N ASP A 32 2.07 15.86 1.81
CA ASP A 32 2.51 15.10 2.99
C ASP A 32 2.19 13.62 2.77
N ILE A 33 3.23 12.80 2.75
CA ILE A 33 3.10 11.34 2.56
C ILE A 33 3.78 10.60 3.70
N SER A 34 3.16 9.52 4.14
CA SER A 34 3.75 8.59 5.09
C SER A 34 3.31 7.17 4.80
N ALA A 35 4.24 6.25 4.93
CA ALA A 35 3.97 4.83 4.97
C ALA A 35 4.38 4.29 6.34
N ARG A 36 3.50 3.50 6.95
CA ARG A 36 3.71 2.85 8.25
C ARG A 36 3.36 1.39 8.16
N TYR A 37 4.08 0.61 8.90
CA TYR A 37 3.85 -0.81 8.91
C TYR A 37 4.04 -1.41 10.30
N HIS A 38 3.20 -2.39 10.63
CA HIS A 38 3.26 -3.16 11.86
C HIS A 38 3.18 -4.63 11.53
N SER A 39 4.19 -5.40 11.92
CA SER A 39 4.30 -6.81 11.56
C SER A 39 4.93 -7.64 12.66
N ASP A 40 4.40 -8.86 12.83
CA ASP A 40 5.10 -9.96 13.50
C ASP A 40 6.09 -10.65 12.52
N ARG A 41 6.39 -10.02 11.38
CA ARG A 41 7.37 -10.41 10.36
C ARG A 41 6.98 -11.65 9.55
N SER A 42 5.71 -11.80 9.21
CA SER A 42 5.24 -12.95 8.41
C SER A 42 4.90 -12.62 6.96
N GLY A 43 4.87 -11.34 6.57
CA GLY A 43 4.20 -10.94 5.36
C GLY A 43 5.06 -10.45 4.21
N GLY A 44 4.36 -10.15 3.12
CA GLY A 44 4.88 -9.66 1.85
C GLY A 44 4.42 -8.24 1.52
N ASP A 45 3.92 -7.48 2.52
CA ASP A 45 3.57 -6.08 2.32
C ASP A 45 4.80 -5.27 1.95
N PHE A 46 4.70 -4.53 0.86
CA PHE A 46 5.78 -3.75 0.31
C PHE A 46 5.27 -2.41 -0.23
N PHE A 47 5.93 -1.34 0.18
CA PHE A 47 5.70 0.01 -0.34
C PHE A 47 6.98 0.53 -0.98
N ASP A 48 6.87 1.19 -2.13
CA ASP A 48 7.92 1.99 -2.71
C ASP A 48 7.37 3.25 -3.38
N GLY A 49 8.26 4.22 -3.58
CA GLY A 49 7.91 5.45 -4.27
C GLY A 49 9.14 6.24 -4.67
N LEU A 50 9.00 7.03 -5.70
CA LEU A 50 10.01 7.95 -6.17
C LEU A 50 9.37 9.24 -6.68
N THR A 51 10.17 10.30 -6.71
CA THR A 51 9.75 11.58 -7.21
C THR A 51 10.48 11.91 -8.51
N THR A 52 9.74 12.40 -9.50
CA THR A 52 10.28 12.90 -10.77
C THR A 52 9.57 14.20 -11.14
N GLY A 53 10.29 15.32 -11.11
CA GLY A 53 9.70 16.65 -11.27
C GLY A 53 8.62 16.90 -10.22
N SER A 54 7.42 17.24 -10.67
CA SER A 54 6.24 17.48 -9.81
C SER A 54 5.45 16.21 -9.50
N ARG A 55 5.92 15.03 -9.89
CA ARG A 55 5.21 13.78 -9.77
C ARG A 55 5.77 12.93 -8.63
N LEU A 56 4.88 12.37 -7.83
CA LEU A 56 5.16 11.24 -6.95
C LEU A 56 4.60 9.98 -7.59
N VAL A 57 5.45 9.04 -7.98
CA VAL A 57 5.05 7.70 -8.44
C VAL A 57 5.27 6.73 -7.30
N PHE A 58 4.25 5.93 -6.96
CA PHE A 58 4.31 5.03 -5.82
C PHE A 58 3.52 3.74 -6.05
N LEU A 59 3.86 2.73 -5.27
CA LEU A 59 3.10 1.48 -5.20
C LEU A 59 2.97 0.98 -3.75
N LEU A 60 1.84 0.34 -3.47
CA LEU A 60 1.66 -0.51 -2.30
C LEU A 60 1.21 -1.89 -2.79
N THR A 61 1.90 -2.94 -2.42
CA THR A 61 1.57 -4.32 -2.81
C THR A 61 1.62 -5.25 -1.61
N ASP A 62 0.83 -6.33 -1.68
CA ASP A 62 0.82 -7.43 -0.71
C ASP A 62 1.17 -8.73 -1.46
N ILE A 63 2.42 -9.14 -1.37
CA ILE A 63 2.93 -10.31 -2.08
C ILE A 63 2.62 -11.58 -1.28
N ALA A 64 1.76 -12.43 -1.82
CA ALA A 64 1.37 -13.68 -1.18
C ALA A 64 2.55 -14.65 -1.07
N GLY A 65 2.74 -15.26 0.11
CA GLY A 65 3.70 -16.34 0.32
C GLY A 65 4.54 -16.24 1.59
N PRO A 66 5.45 -17.21 1.80
CA PRO A 66 6.40 -17.15 2.90
C PRO A 66 7.31 -15.93 2.78
N ARG A 67 7.64 -15.30 3.91
CA ARG A 67 8.39 -14.04 3.98
C ARG A 67 9.66 -14.00 3.12
N ALA A 68 10.51 -15.04 3.22
CA ALA A 68 11.78 -15.03 2.50
C ALA A 68 11.58 -14.98 0.98
N GLU A 69 10.59 -15.72 0.47
CA GLU A 69 10.23 -15.72 -0.94
C GLU A 69 9.56 -14.41 -1.35
N ALA A 70 8.63 -13.91 -0.53
CA ALA A 70 7.96 -12.63 -0.77
C ALA A 70 8.95 -11.46 -0.82
N HIS A 71 9.97 -11.45 0.06
CA HIS A 71 11.03 -10.44 0.04
C HIS A 71 11.90 -10.49 -1.21
N ALA A 72 12.26 -11.70 -1.67
CA ALA A 72 13.03 -11.84 -2.91
C ALA A 72 12.24 -11.30 -4.12
N ILE A 73 10.95 -11.68 -4.21
CA ILE A 73 10.05 -11.18 -5.26
C ILE A 73 9.86 -9.66 -5.16
N ALA A 74 9.69 -9.12 -3.95
CA ALA A 74 9.55 -7.69 -3.72
C ALA A 74 10.80 -6.92 -4.16
N SER A 75 12.01 -7.48 -3.96
CA SER A 75 13.26 -6.86 -4.42
C SER A 75 13.32 -6.73 -5.94
N GLU A 76 12.95 -7.78 -6.67
CA GLU A 76 12.89 -7.75 -8.13
C GLU A 76 11.80 -6.78 -8.63
N ALA A 77 10.61 -6.82 -8.02
CA ALA A 77 9.53 -5.90 -8.33
C ALA A 77 9.93 -4.43 -8.06
N GLN A 78 10.73 -4.16 -7.01
CA GLN A 78 11.24 -2.83 -6.71
C GLN A 78 12.19 -2.33 -7.80
N VAL A 79 13.09 -3.18 -8.26
CA VAL A 79 14.03 -2.82 -9.35
C VAL A 79 13.24 -2.47 -10.61
N ALA A 80 12.29 -3.33 -11.00
CA ALA A 80 11.45 -3.09 -12.17
C ALA A 80 10.61 -1.81 -12.01
N PHE A 81 9.97 -1.63 -10.86
CA PHE A 81 9.18 -0.42 -10.57
C PHE A 81 10.03 0.85 -10.71
N ARG A 82 11.19 0.92 -10.05
CA ARG A 82 12.03 2.12 -10.06
C ARG A 82 12.57 2.44 -11.45
N HIS A 83 13.03 1.41 -12.17
CA HIS A 83 13.55 1.59 -13.52
C HIS A 83 12.44 2.12 -14.45
N SER A 84 11.32 1.40 -14.53
CA SER A 84 10.22 1.76 -15.44
C SER A 84 9.55 3.07 -15.05
N ALA A 85 9.43 3.36 -13.75
CA ALA A 85 8.86 4.64 -13.31
C ALA A 85 9.74 5.84 -13.71
N LEU A 86 11.07 5.72 -13.61
CA LEU A 86 11.97 6.78 -14.08
C LEU A 86 11.89 6.97 -15.59
N GLU A 87 11.81 5.90 -16.35
CA GLU A 87 11.70 5.95 -17.80
C GLU A 87 10.37 6.54 -18.26
N LEU A 88 9.25 6.06 -17.70
CA LEU A 88 7.90 6.43 -18.12
C LEU A 88 7.47 7.82 -17.64
N PHE A 89 7.92 8.25 -16.47
CA PHE A 89 7.51 9.53 -15.86
C PHE A 89 8.61 10.60 -15.87
N GLY A 90 9.82 10.26 -16.33
CA GLY A 90 10.93 11.20 -16.49
C GLY A 90 10.66 12.33 -17.49
N PRO A 91 10.10 12.06 -18.68
CA PRO A 91 9.75 13.09 -19.65
C PRO A 91 8.70 14.06 -19.08
N ALA A 92 8.88 15.36 -19.36
CA ALA A 92 7.96 16.40 -18.87
C ALA A 92 6.53 16.20 -19.42
N GLU A 93 6.41 15.77 -20.67
CA GLU A 93 5.14 15.54 -21.39
C GLU A 93 4.60 14.12 -21.23
N ALA A 94 5.07 13.34 -20.26
CA ALA A 94 4.58 11.99 -20.06
C ALA A 94 3.06 11.96 -19.84
N ASN A 95 2.36 11.11 -20.58
CA ASN A 95 0.95 10.83 -20.36
C ASN A 95 0.82 9.91 -19.13
N GLU A 96 0.34 10.44 -18.02
CA GLU A 96 0.29 9.71 -16.74
C GLU A 96 -0.60 8.47 -16.79
N SER A 97 -1.69 8.49 -17.55
CA SER A 97 -2.56 7.33 -17.70
C SER A 97 -1.88 6.21 -18.48
N GLU A 98 -1.28 6.51 -19.62
CA GLU A 98 -0.51 5.53 -20.39
C GLU A 98 0.68 5.02 -19.58
N SER A 99 1.37 5.90 -18.87
CA SER A 99 2.53 5.55 -18.03
C SER A 99 2.15 4.65 -16.85
N ILE A 100 1.02 4.87 -16.17
CA ILE A 100 0.52 3.98 -15.09
C ILE A 100 0.15 2.61 -15.65
N ALA A 101 -0.53 2.54 -16.80
CA ALA A 101 -0.85 1.27 -17.44
C ALA A 101 0.41 0.49 -17.83
N ALA A 102 1.37 1.15 -18.47
CA ALA A 102 2.65 0.55 -18.83
C ALA A 102 3.45 0.09 -17.60
N LEU A 103 3.50 0.91 -16.55
CA LEU A 103 4.17 0.56 -15.29
C LEU A 103 3.53 -0.68 -14.64
N ALA A 104 2.20 -0.79 -14.65
CA ALA A 104 1.49 -1.95 -14.14
C ALA A 104 1.87 -3.23 -14.91
N HIS A 105 2.01 -3.16 -16.23
CA HIS A 105 2.47 -4.27 -17.06
C HIS A 105 3.91 -4.68 -16.74
N GLU A 106 4.83 -3.73 -16.60
CA GLU A 106 6.23 -4.01 -16.31
C GLU A 106 6.41 -4.66 -14.93
N VAL A 107 5.72 -4.13 -13.90
CA VAL A 107 5.75 -4.72 -12.55
C VAL A 107 5.09 -6.11 -12.56
N ASN A 108 3.96 -6.28 -13.29
CA ASN A 108 3.32 -7.58 -13.44
C ASN A 108 4.27 -8.62 -14.06
N ARG A 109 4.95 -8.27 -15.15
CA ARG A 109 5.93 -9.12 -15.82
C ARG A 109 7.05 -9.52 -14.87
N SER A 110 7.66 -8.56 -14.18
CA SER A 110 8.72 -8.82 -13.21
C SER A 110 8.28 -9.74 -12.06
N LEU A 111 7.07 -9.53 -11.52
CA LEU A 111 6.50 -10.39 -10.48
C LEU A 111 6.33 -11.84 -10.97
N MET A 112 5.86 -12.04 -12.19
CA MET A 112 5.67 -13.38 -12.78
C MET A 112 7.00 -14.09 -13.02
N GLU A 113 8.01 -13.39 -13.51
CA GLU A 113 9.35 -13.92 -13.73
C GLU A 113 10.03 -14.30 -12.40
N ALA A 114 9.98 -13.43 -11.40
CA ALA A 114 10.59 -13.64 -10.10
C ALA A 114 9.92 -14.79 -9.31
N ALA A 115 8.60 -14.93 -9.43
CA ALA A 115 7.83 -15.91 -8.66
C ALA A 115 8.00 -17.36 -9.11
N ARG A 116 8.55 -17.61 -10.31
CA ARG A 116 8.65 -18.96 -10.91
C ARG A 116 7.37 -19.78 -10.80
N GLY A 117 6.21 -19.12 -10.86
CA GLY A 117 4.90 -19.74 -10.68
C GLY A 117 3.82 -18.71 -10.32
N VAL A 118 2.60 -19.19 -10.07
CA VAL A 118 1.46 -18.31 -9.79
C VAL A 118 1.58 -17.75 -8.37
N ARG A 119 1.92 -16.47 -8.29
CA ARG A 119 1.85 -15.70 -7.05
C ARG A 119 1.23 -14.35 -7.35
N PHE A 120 0.05 -14.15 -6.85
CA PHE A 120 -0.65 -12.88 -7.03
C PHE A 120 -0.25 -11.86 -5.96
N ALA A 121 -0.14 -10.63 -6.39
CA ALA A 121 0.19 -9.50 -5.57
C ALA A 121 -0.86 -8.40 -5.77
N PRO A 122 -1.88 -8.29 -4.90
CA PRO A 122 -2.75 -7.13 -4.88
C PRO A 122 -1.91 -5.86 -4.77
N THR A 123 -2.07 -4.96 -5.73
CA THR A 123 -1.21 -3.78 -5.87
C THR A 123 -2.03 -2.54 -6.17
N PHE A 124 -1.72 -1.46 -5.47
CA PHE A 124 -2.14 -0.11 -5.86
C PHE A 124 -0.92 0.62 -6.43
N LEU A 125 -1.04 1.07 -7.67
CA LEU A 125 -0.06 1.92 -8.36
C LEU A 125 -0.65 3.32 -8.50
N GLY A 126 0.11 4.37 -8.19
CA GLY A 126 -0.35 5.74 -8.30
C GLY A 126 0.73 6.70 -8.77
N CYS A 127 0.31 7.72 -9.51
CA CYS A 127 1.07 8.92 -9.82
C CYS A 127 0.29 10.13 -9.35
N PHE A 128 0.81 10.85 -8.38
CA PHE A 128 0.25 12.13 -7.96
C PHE A 128 1.08 13.28 -8.54
N ASN A 129 0.43 14.11 -9.35
CA ASN A 129 1.02 15.31 -9.93
C ASN A 129 0.65 16.52 -9.08
N THR A 130 1.64 17.09 -8.37
CA THR A 130 1.42 18.21 -7.44
C THR A 130 1.03 19.49 -8.18
N THR A 131 1.51 19.69 -9.42
CA THR A 131 1.20 20.86 -10.23
C THR A 131 -0.23 20.83 -10.73
N LEU A 132 -0.68 19.68 -11.22
CA LEU A 132 -2.03 19.51 -11.75
C LEU A 132 -3.07 19.25 -10.64
N GLY A 133 -2.64 18.78 -9.47
CA GLY A 133 -3.56 18.35 -8.43
C GLY A 133 -4.35 17.10 -8.82
N ILE A 134 -3.72 16.17 -9.52
CA ILE A 134 -4.36 14.99 -10.06
C ILE A 134 -3.64 13.74 -9.56
N LEU A 135 -4.42 12.75 -9.13
CA LEU A 135 -3.97 11.40 -8.87
C LEU A 135 -4.44 10.50 -10.02
N THR A 136 -3.49 9.93 -10.75
CA THR A 136 -3.74 8.86 -11.71
C THR A 136 -3.34 7.53 -11.07
N TYR A 137 -4.25 6.54 -11.03
CA TYR A 137 -3.97 5.29 -10.33
C TYR A 137 -4.56 4.06 -11.01
N CYS A 138 -3.97 2.91 -10.71
CA CYS A 138 -4.51 1.59 -11.01
C CYS A 138 -4.57 0.77 -9.73
N ASN A 139 -5.75 0.23 -9.39
CA ASN A 139 -5.92 -0.67 -8.24
C ASN A 139 -6.11 -2.10 -8.73
N ALA A 140 -5.02 -2.85 -8.81
CA ALA A 140 -4.97 -4.24 -9.27
C ALA A 140 -5.13 -5.20 -8.07
N GLY A 141 -6.36 -5.52 -7.70
CA GLY A 141 -6.64 -6.48 -6.64
C GLY A 141 -7.34 -5.91 -5.40
N ARG A 142 -6.89 -6.30 -4.20
CA ARG A 142 -7.59 -6.04 -2.93
C ARG A 142 -6.97 -4.98 -2.03
N VAL A 143 -6.13 -4.11 -2.54
CA VAL A 143 -5.67 -2.96 -1.75
C VAL A 143 -6.87 -2.04 -1.52
N VAL A 144 -7.22 -1.80 -0.26
CA VAL A 144 -8.31 -0.88 0.07
C VAL A 144 -7.77 0.53 0.07
N ALA A 145 -8.30 1.33 -0.84
CA ALA A 145 -8.03 2.75 -0.99
C ALA A 145 -9.25 3.54 -0.54
N VAL A 146 -9.09 4.39 0.46
CA VAL A 146 -10.13 5.30 0.93
C VAL A 146 -9.70 6.72 0.60
N PHE A 147 -10.52 7.40 -0.18
CA PHE A 147 -10.35 8.81 -0.50
C PHE A 147 -11.30 9.65 0.30
N ARG A 148 -10.82 10.78 0.81
CA ARG A 148 -11.63 11.77 1.51
C ARG A 148 -11.43 13.13 0.86
N ASP A 149 -12.52 13.69 0.37
CA ASP A 149 -12.64 15.08 -0.06
C ASP A 149 -13.23 15.97 1.06
N ALA A 150 -13.57 17.19 0.73
CA ALA A 150 -14.19 18.13 1.66
C ALA A 150 -15.59 17.70 2.13
N ARG A 151 -16.24 16.76 1.46
CA ARG A 151 -17.65 16.35 1.69
C ARG A 151 -17.75 15.05 2.45
N SER A 152 -16.98 14.03 2.05
CA SER A 152 -17.11 12.66 2.56
C SER A 152 -15.84 11.84 2.35
N ALA A 153 -15.77 10.69 2.99
CA ALA A 153 -14.83 9.65 2.65
C ALA A 153 -15.55 8.52 1.90
N CYS A 154 -14.89 7.95 0.90
CA CYS A 154 -15.40 6.81 0.16
C CYS A 154 -14.28 5.83 -0.18
N VAL A 155 -14.61 4.55 -0.31
CA VAL A 155 -13.69 3.55 -0.86
C VAL A 155 -13.62 3.76 -2.37
N LEU A 156 -12.43 3.96 -2.89
CA LEU A 156 -12.20 3.97 -4.33
C LEU A 156 -12.49 2.57 -4.89
N GLU A 157 -13.10 2.52 -6.06
CA GLU A 157 -13.50 1.25 -6.67
C GLU A 157 -12.30 0.31 -6.79
N ARG A 158 -12.56 -0.94 -6.43
CA ARG A 158 -11.60 -2.02 -6.58
C ARG A 158 -11.63 -2.47 -8.02
N GLY A 159 -10.61 -2.11 -8.76
CA GLY A 159 -10.49 -2.52 -10.16
C GLY A 159 -9.54 -3.68 -10.33
N GLY A 160 -9.77 -4.45 -11.37
CA GLY A 160 -8.80 -5.32 -11.99
C GLY A 160 -8.34 -6.57 -11.22
N VAL A 161 -7.56 -7.34 -11.93
CA VAL A 161 -6.93 -8.57 -11.50
C VAL A 161 -5.63 -8.23 -10.76
N PRO A 162 -5.29 -8.89 -9.65
CA PRO A 162 -3.99 -8.71 -8.99
C PRO A 162 -2.83 -8.91 -9.95
N LEU A 163 -1.72 -8.20 -9.71
CA LEU A 163 -0.48 -8.43 -10.45
C LEU A 163 0.06 -9.84 -10.16
N GLY A 164 0.84 -10.38 -11.08
CA GLY A 164 1.49 -11.68 -10.97
C GLY A 164 0.59 -12.89 -11.25
N LEU A 165 -0.68 -12.68 -11.64
CA LEU A 165 -1.64 -13.77 -11.87
C LEU A 165 -1.74 -14.20 -13.34
N PHE A 166 -1.79 -13.25 -14.26
CA PHE A 166 -1.91 -13.51 -15.69
C PHE A 166 -0.97 -12.61 -16.52
N THR A 167 -0.45 -13.14 -17.62
CA THR A 167 0.43 -12.41 -18.53
C THR A 167 -0.31 -11.37 -19.38
N HIS A 168 -1.57 -11.63 -19.70
CA HIS A 168 -2.36 -10.81 -20.62
C HIS A 168 -3.54 -10.17 -19.88
N VAL A 169 -3.24 -9.14 -19.11
CA VAL A 169 -4.24 -8.33 -18.40
C VAL A 169 -4.11 -6.89 -18.82
N THR A 170 -5.22 -6.25 -19.13
CA THR A 170 -5.27 -4.81 -19.32
C THR A 170 -5.52 -4.15 -17.97
N TYR A 171 -4.66 -3.21 -17.61
CA TYR A 171 -4.80 -2.37 -16.43
C TYR A 171 -5.29 -0.99 -16.87
N GLU A 172 -6.51 -0.65 -16.47
CA GLU A 172 -7.14 0.62 -16.81
C GLU A 172 -6.92 1.64 -15.68
N PRO A 173 -6.20 2.73 -15.93
CA PRO A 173 -6.00 3.80 -14.96
C PRO A 173 -7.27 4.61 -14.73
N THR A 174 -7.42 5.07 -13.51
CA THR A 174 -8.45 6.03 -13.11
C THR A 174 -7.80 7.35 -12.75
N VAL A 175 -8.42 8.45 -13.14
CA VAL A 175 -7.97 9.81 -12.85
C VAL A 175 -8.89 10.43 -11.82
N LEU A 176 -8.32 10.99 -10.75
CA LEU A 176 -9.02 11.59 -9.64
C LEU A 176 -8.46 13.00 -9.37
N ALA A 177 -9.32 14.00 -9.28
CA ALA A 177 -8.94 15.30 -8.75
C ALA A 177 -8.59 15.17 -7.26
N PHE A 178 -7.49 15.78 -6.84
CA PHE A 178 -6.98 15.68 -5.48
C PHE A 178 -6.68 17.10 -4.98
N GLU A 179 -7.69 17.71 -4.39
CA GLU A 179 -7.71 19.12 -4.00
C GLU A 179 -6.95 19.37 -2.68
N PRO A 180 -6.59 20.61 -2.34
CA PRO A 180 -6.01 20.93 -1.04
C PRO A 180 -6.86 20.41 0.12
N GLN A 181 -6.23 19.76 1.10
CA GLN A 181 -6.82 19.07 2.25
C GLN A 181 -7.46 17.71 1.95
N ASP A 182 -7.54 17.28 0.70
CA ASP A 182 -7.94 15.93 0.38
C ASP A 182 -6.92 14.90 0.90
N LYS A 183 -7.40 13.71 1.18
CA LYS A 183 -6.63 12.63 1.77
C LYS A 183 -6.86 11.32 1.04
N LEU A 184 -5.80 10.59 0.80
CA LEU A 184 -5.85 9.20 0.35
C LEU A 184 -5.24 8.32 1.44
N LEU A 185 -5.92 7.25 1.81
CA LEU A 185 -5.42 6.23 2.71
C LEU A 185 -5.50 4.87 2.04
N LEU A 186 -4.35 4.24 1.88
CA LEU A 186 -4.23 2.87 1.38
C LEU A 186 -3.94 1.94 2.56
N VAL A 187 -4.57 0.78 2.59
CA VAL A 187 -4.29 -0.25 3.59
C VAL A 187 -4.25 -1.63 2.94
N THR A 188 -3.37 -2.48 3.46
CA THR A 188 -3.30 -3.87 3.03
C THR A 188 -4.37 -4.74 3.69
N LYS A 189 -4.50 -5.95 3.20
CA LYS A 189 -5.49 -6.94 3.62
C LYS A 189 -5.49 -7.17 5.13
N GLY A 190 -4.33 -7.26 5.76
CA GLY A 190 -4.21 -7.50 7.19
C GLY A 190 -4.93 -6.48 8.06
N VAL A 191 -4.95 -5.20 7.65
CA VAL A 191 -5.70 -4.16 8.35
C VAL A 191 -7.20 -4.44 8.28
N ILE A 192 -7.70 -4.78 7.09
CA ILE A 192 -9.13 -5.03 6.85
C ILE A 192 -9.63 -6.27 7.58
N GLU A 193 -8.83 -7.34 7.52
CA GLU A 193 -9.17 -8.64 8.06
C GLU A 193 -8.76 -8.82 9.54
N SER A 194 -8.31 -7.77 10.21
CA SER A 194 -8.16 -7.78 11.67
C SER A 194 -9.50 -8.15 12.31
N ARG A 195 -9.53 -9.23 13.11
CA ARG A 195 -10.79 -9.83 13.57
C ARG A 195 -10.98 -9.72 15.08
N ARG A 196 -12.25 -9.50 15.45
CA ARG A 196 -12.74 -9.54 16.83
C ARG A 196 -14.09 -10.24 16.87
N GLY A 197 -14.15 -11.39 17.55
CA GLY A 197 -15.42 -12.09 17.75
C GLY A 197 -16.17 -12.43 16.46
N GLY A 198 -15.47 -12.87 15.42
CA GLY A 198 -16.04 -13.19 14.11
C GLY A 198 -16.28 -11.98 13.19
N SER A 199 -16.16 -10.75 13.70
CA SER A 199 -16.29 -9.54 12.90
C SER A 199 -14.92 -9.05 12.42
N GLU A 200 -14.84 -8.54 11.18
CA GLU A 200 -13.66 -7.92 10.63
C GLU A 200 -13.63 -6.42 10.95
N PHE A 201 -12.43 -5.83 10.98
CA PHE A 201 -12.27 -4.38 11.11
C PHE A 201 -12.99 -3.68 9.95
N GLY A 202 -12.68 -4.06 8.73
CA GLY A 202 -13.44 -3.73 7.53
C GLY A 202 -13.27 -2.29 7.04
N ALA A 203 -13.57 -2.06 5.75
CA ALA A 203 -13.40 -0.78 5.09
C ALA A 203 -14.27 0.35 5.68
N LYS A 204 -15.49 0.05 6.12
CA LYS A 204 -16.39 1.06 6.71
C LYS A 204 -15.86 1.73 7.98
N ARG A 205 -15.05 1.02 8.79
CA ARG A 205 -14.41 1.65 9.95
C ARG A 205 -13.29 2.58 9.52
N ILE A 206 -12.58 2.23 8.45
CA ILE A 206 -11.52 3.07 7.88
C ILE A 206 -12.10 4.35 7.27
N GLU A 207 -13.20 4.26 6.53
CA GLU A 207 -13.91 5.43 6.02
C GLU A 207 -14.27 6.40 7.15
N ARG A 208 -14.97 5.91 8.18
CA ARG A 208 -15.37 6.73 9.35
C ARG A 208 -14.17 7.34 10.08
N LEU A 209 -13.08 6.58 10.18
CA LEU A 209 -11.84 7.05 10.80
C LEU A 209 -11.24 8.20 9.98
N LEU A 210 -11.19 8.05 8.66
CA LEU A 210 -10.66 9.08 7.77
C LEU A 210 -11.55 10.32 7.73
N GLU A 211 -12.87 10.18 7.80
CA GLU A 211 -13.83 11.29 7.94
C GLU A 211 -13.55 12.16 9.17
N GLN A 212 -13.12 11.54 10.27
CA GLN A 212 -12.81 12.22 11.51
C GLN A 212 -11.40 12.86 11.54
N CYS A 213 -10.57 12.60 10.52
CA CYS A 213 -9.22 13.15 10.40
C CYS A 213 -9.26 14.51 9.71
N ASN A 214 -9.22 15.61 10.45
CA ASN A 214 -9.28 16.96 9.88
C ASN A 214 -7.91 17.58 9.60
N ALA A 215 -7.10 17.74 10.63
CA ALA A 215 -5.80 18.43 10.55
C ALA A 215 -4.59 17.50 10.70
N GLU A 216 -4.82 16.19 10.76
CA GLU A 216 -3.77 15.20 10.98
C GLU A 216 -2.81 15.14 9.81
N THR A 217 -1.55 14.88 10.13
CA THR A 217 -0.51 14.55 9.15
C THR A 217 -0.72 13.15 8.59
N ALA A 218 -0.13 12.86 7.43
CA ALA A 218 -0.14 11.53 6.85
C ALA A 218 0.37 10.46 7.84
N ALA A 219 1.42 10.78 8.61
CA ALA A 219 1.95 9.89 9.65
C ALA A 219 0.92 9.62 10.76
N GLN A 220 0.25 10.65 11.27
CA GLN A 220 -0.77 10.50 12.31
C GLN A 220 -1.96 9.66 11.84
N ILE A 221 -2.37 9.81 10.58
CA ILE A 221 -3.44 9.01 9.97
C ILE A 221 -3.04 7.53 9.93
N CYS A 222 -1.84 7.22 9.43
CA CYS A 222 -1.33 5.85 9.41
C CYS A 222 -1.26 5.26 10.81
N ASP A 223 -0.67 5.97 11.76
CA ASP A 223 -0.53 5.51 13.15
C ASP A 223 -1.88 5.25 13.82
N LYS A 224 -2.86 6.10 13.57
CA LYS A 224 -4.22 5.99 14.10
C LYS A 224 -4.94 4.74 13.57
N VAL A 225 -4.87 4.50 12.24
CA VAL A 225 -5.53 3.35 11.63
C VAL A 225 -4.88 2.04 12.03
N LEU A 226 -3.54 1.97 12.03
CA LEU A 226 -2.82 0.76 12.40
C LEU A 226 -3.04 0.40 13.87
N ARG A 227 -3.02 1.39 14.76
CA ARG A 227 -3.32 1.17 16.19
C ARG A 227 -4.73 0.65 16.40
N GLN A 228 -5.73 1.26 15.78
CA GLN A 228 -7.12 0.81 15.92
C GLN A 228 -7.34 -0.60 15.36
N ALA A 229 -6.76 -0.94 14.21
CA ALA A 229 -6.84 -2.28 13.64
C ALA A 229 -6.13 -3.32 14.54
N PHE A 230 -4.95 -2.97 15.06
CA PHE A 230 -4.19 -3.81 15.98
C PHE A 230 -4.96 -4.06 17.29
N ASP A 231 -5.47 -3.01 17.92
CA ASP A 231 -6.23 -3.11 19.18
C ASP A 231 -7.52 -3.90 18.97
N PHE A 232 -8.18 -3.73 17.82
CA PHE A 232 -9.36 -4.49 17.45
C PHE A 232 -9.06 -6.00 17.35
N GLY A 233 -7.99 -6.40 16.68
CA GLY A 233 -7.58 -7.80 16.53
C GLY A 233 -6.98 -8.41 17.80
N ASN A 234 -6.46 -7.60 18.72
CA ASN A 234 -5.80 -8.05 19.96
C ASN A 234 -6.71 -8.05 21.19
N HIS A 235 -7.99 -7.87 21.02
CA HIS A 235 -8.89 -7.92 22.17
C HIS A 235 -8.80 -9.28 22.89
N PRO A 236 -8.74 -9.33 24.24
CA PRO A 236 -8.55 -10.58 25.00
C PRO A 236 -9.52 -11.72 24.60
N TRP A 237 -10.77 -11.38 24.29
CA TRP A 237 -11.79 -12.34 23.84
C TRP A 237 -11.50 -12.95 22.45
N SER A 238 -10.87 -12.24 21.54
CA SER A 238 -10.52 -12.80 20.23
C SER A 238 -9.49 -13.91 20.34
N ARG A 239 -8.51 -13.76 21.24
CA ARG A 239 -7.47 -14.78 21.49
C ARG A 239 -8.04 -16.07 22.08
N ILE A 240 -9.05 -15.95 22.94
CA ILE A 240 -9.72 -17.11 23.53
C ILE A 240 -10.56 -17.84 22.49
N GLN A 241 -11.30 -17.11 21.65
CA GLN A 241 -12.11 -17.70 20.58
C GLN A 241 -11.26 -18.37 19.50
N ASP A 242 -10.16 -17.77 19.08
CA ASP A 242 -9.23 -18.37 18.11
C ASP A 242 -8.63 -19.69 18.64
N PHE A 243 -8.25 -19.69 19.92
CA PHE A 243 -7.75 -20.91 20.57
C PHE A 243 -8.82 -22.01 20.66
N LEU A 244 -10.05 -21.66 21.01
CA LEU A 244 -11.17 -22.61 21.13
C LEU A 244 -11.62 -23.16 19.77
N SER A 245 -11.50 -22.36 18.69
CA SER A 245 -11.97 -22.76 17.35
C SER A 245 -10.93 -23.51 16.52
N SER A 246 -9.65 -23.27 16.71
CA SER A 246 -8.58 -23.83 15.85
C SER A 246 -7.47 -24.57 16.59
N GLY A 247 -7.43 -24.51 17.92
CA GLY A 247 -6.37 -25.11 18.75
C GLY A 247 -4.96 -24.53 18.52
N LYS A 248 -4.84 -23.49 17.68
CA LYS A 248 -3.56 -22.83 17.36
C LYS A 248 -3.74 -21.31 17.33
N PRO A 249 -2.75 -20.56 17.83
CA PRO A 249 -2.76 -19.10 17.64
C PRO A 249 -2.71 -18.80 16.14
N ARG A 250 -3.62 -17.96 15.67
CA ARG A 250 -3.67 -17.53 14.26
C ARG A 250 -2.40 -16.74 13.92
N ARG A 251 -1.79 -17.06 12.79
CA ARG A 251 -0.71 -16.23 12.23
C ARG A 251 -1.28 -14.84 11.94
N ARG A 252 -0.64 -13.81 12.44
CA ARG A 252 -1.02 -12.44 12.14
C ARG A 252 -0.50 -12.05 10.78
N GLU A 253 -1.35 -11.40 10.00
CA GLU A 253 -0.96 -10.76 8.76
C GLU A 253 -0.26 -9.43 9.07
N ASP A 254 0.56 -8.96 8.15
CA ASP A 254 1.17 -7.63 8.24
C ASP A 254 0.09 -6.56 8.15
N LEU A 255 0.28 -5.48 8.89
CA LEU A 255 -0.60 -4.31 8.84
C LEU A 255 0.17 -3.16 8.23
N THR A 256 -0.21 -2.76 7.02
CA THR A 256 0.43 -1.64 6.34
C THR A 256 -0.57 -0.57 5.99
N ALA A 257 -0.20 0.67 6.23
CA ALA A 257 -0.96 1.85 5.85
C ALA A 257 -0.06 2.88 5.16
N VAL A 258 -0.57 3.45 4.08
CA VAL A 258 0.06 4.57 3.37
C VAL A 258 -0.96 5.69 3.29
N ALA A 259 -0.58 6.89 3.72
CA ALA A 259 -1.44 8.06 3.64
C ALA A 259 -0.77 9.17 2.83
N LEU A 260 -1.57 9.84 2.03
CA LEU A 260 -1.23 11.06 1.31
C LEU A 260 -2.20 12.16 1.76
N VAL A 261 -1.68 13.35 2.04
CA VAL A 261 -2.45 14.54 2.38
C VAL A 261 -1.95 15.69 1.51
N ARG A 262 -2.82 16.27 0.68
CA ARG A 262 -2.50 17.49 -0.05
C ARG A 262 -2.57 18.68 0.90
N ARG A 263 -1.50 19.48 0.95
CA ARG A 263 -1.38 20.65 1.82
C ARG A 263 -1.78 21.94 1.08
#